data_2cae5c637f480d3437008a6c51c93094
#
_entry.id   2cae5c637f480d3437008a6c51c93094
#
_cell.length_a   1.000
_cell.length_b   1.000
_cell.length_c   1.000
_cell.angle_alpha   90.00
_cell.angle_beta   90.00
_cell.angle_gamma   90.00
#
_symmetry.space_group_name_H-M   'P 1'
#
loop_
_entity.id
_entity.type
_entity.pdbx_description
1 polymer ?
#
loop_
_entity_poly.entity_id
_entity_poly.type
_entity_poly.pdbx_seq_one_letter_code
_entity_poly.pdbx_strand_id
1 'polypeptide(L)'
;LGSAIKIERMYNPFDYASTYLNVGYYNSGPAIPEGCSCATCSGRIDGEKDEFIQANEMGPSGRMETRYLSQARWACVNNQFFVNLIRPKTDMSDVRVSGQSIRLQGEEDPVGVKGAMSFPVGLLQPGASKEYDFEVYAGPKDYMGLKSLGADQKKVMQFGIFWWISEPLSWALNFL
;
A
#
# COMPACT_ATOMS: atom_id res chain seq x y z
N LEU A 1 9.00 19.51 -7.40
CA LEU A 1 7.56 19.23 -7.38
C LEU A 1 7.36 17.73 -7.58
N GLY A 2 6.89 17.04 -6.55
CA GLY A 2 6.57 15.61 -6.64
C GLY A 2 5.14 15.39 -7.14
N SER A 3 4.92 14.36 -7.93
CA SER A 3 3.58 13.90 -8.27
C SER A 3 3.05 12.98 -7.17
N ALA A 4 1.82 13.20 -6.73
CA ALA A 4 1.15 12.33 -5.79
C ALA A 4 -0.04 11.65 -6.48
N ILE A 5 -0.04 10.32 -6.45
CA ILE A 5 -1.19 9.53 -6.87
C ILE A 5 -2.00 9.23 -5.62
N LYS A 6 -3.23 9.71 -5.58
CA LYS A 6 -4.15 9.40 -4.49
C LYS A 6 -4.78 8.05 -4.77
N ILE A 7 -4.53 7.10 -3.89
CA ILE A 7 -5.28 5.86 -3.84
C ILE A 7 -6.63 6.18 -3.18
N GLU A 8 -7.71 5.76 -3.81
CA GLU A 8 -9.07 6.13 -3.40
C GLU A 8 -9.41 5.74 -1.97
N ARG A 9 -10.39 6.46 -1.43
CA ARG A 9 -10.91 6.20 -0.08
C ARG A 9 -11.60 4.85 -0.06
N MET A 10 -11.30 4.06 0.96
CA MET A 10 -12.00 2.83 1.24
C MET A 10 -12.70 2.94 2.59
N TYR A 11 -14.00 2.66 2.59
CA TYR A 11 -14.83 2.64 3.79
C TYR A 11 -15.13 1.20 4.19
N ASN A 12 -15.21 0.97 5.48
CA ASN A 12 -15.73 -0.29 6.00
C ASN A 12 -17.24 -0.14 6.20
N PRO A 13 -18.08 -0.88 5.45
CA PRO A 13 -19.53 -0.80 5.59
C PRO A 13 -20.07 -1.49 6.85
N PHE A 14 -19.22 -2.18 7.59
CA PHE A 14 -19.60 -2.92 8.79
C PHE A 14 -18.84 -2.37 10.00
N ASP A 15 -19.52 -2.23 11.12
CA ASP A 15 -19.00 -1.73 12.40
C ASP A 15 -17.85 -2.53 13.02
N TYR A 16 -17.48 -3.63 12.35
CA TYR A 16 -16.48 -4.56 12.85
C TYR A 16 -15.11 -4.21 12.38
N ALA A 17 -14.43 -3.33 12.82
CA ALA A 17 -13.01 -3.43 12.62
C ALA A 17 -12.35 -2.43 11.71
N SER A 18 -12.10 -1.33 12.30
CA SER A 18 -10.91 -0.53 12.00
C SER A 18 -9.62 -1.36 11.81
N THR A 19 -9.56 -2.56 12.38
CA THR A 19 -8.44 -3.51 12.25
C THR A 19 -8.23 -4.06 10.84
N TYR A 20 -9.25 -4.06 9.99
CA TYR A 20 -9.12 -4.52 8.60
C TYR A 20 -8.95 -3.39 7.59
N LEU A 21 -9.08 -2.13 8.04
CA LEU A 21 -8.80 -0.98 7.21
C LEU A 21 -7.30 -0.67 7.28
N ASN A 22 -6.61 -0.73 6.16
CA ASN A 22 -5.18 -0.44 6.15
C ASN A 22 -4.69 0.13 4.81
N VAL A 23 -3.49 0.70 4.86
CA VAL A 23 -2.69 1.09 3.70
C VAL A 23 -1.50 0.15 3.63
N GLY A 24 -1.41 -0.62 2.56
CA GLY A 24 -0.34 -1.57 2.31
C GLY A 24 0.67 -1.07 1.29
N TYR A 25 1.88 -1.60 1.34
CA TYR A 25 2.91 -1.36 0.35
C TYR A 25 3.92 -2.51 0.29
N TYR A 26 4.65 -2.57 -0.80
CA TYR A 26 5.77 -3.47 -0.99
C TYR A 26 7.02 -2.71 -1.44
N ASN A 27 8.07 -2.77 -0.63
CA ASN A 27 9.39 -2.28 -0.98
C ASN A 27 10.18 -3.39 -1.64
N SER A 28 10.68 -3.17 -2.85
CA SER A 28 11.55 -4.09 -3.58
C SER A 28 13.00 -3.60 -3.65
N GLY A 29 13.28 -2.50 -2.99
CA GLY A 29 14.61 -1.89 -3.00
C GLY A 29 15.63 -2.63 -2.16
N PRO A 30 16.90 -2.30 -2.33
CA PRO A 30 17.99 -2.86 -1.55
C PRO A 30 17.87 -2.48 -0.07
N ALA A 31 18.51 -3.29 0.77
CA ALA A 31 18.72 -2.97 2.17
C ALA A 31 19.47 -1.62 2.33
N ILE A 32 19.16 -0.90 3.39
CA ILE A 32 19.89 0.31 3.74
C ILE A 32 21.28 -0.12 4.24
N PRO A 33 22.37 0.48 3.74
CA PRO A 33 23.72 0.12 4.21
C PRO A 33 23.85 0.30 5.72
N GLU A 34 24.48 -0.67 6.38
CA GLU A 34 24.82 -0.56 7.81
C GLU A 34 25.61 0.73 8.07
N GLY A 35 25.22 1.46 9.11
CA GLY A 35 25.83 2.73 9.47
C GLY A 35 25.28 3.98 8.80
N CYS A 36 24.28 3.87 7.95
CA CYS A 36 23.55 5.01 7.40
C CYS A 36 22.64 5.61 8.48
N SER A 37 23.07 6.66 9.16
CA SER A 37 22.32 7.35 10.21
C SER A 37 21.91 8.79 9.83
N CYS A 38 21.95 9.11 8.54
CA CYS A 38 21.57 10.45 8.08
C CYS A 38 20.03 10.61 8.06
N ALA A 39 19.56 11.87 8.08
CA ALA A 39 18.14 12.18 8.02
C ALA A 39 17.44 11.59 6.77
N THR A 40 18.20 11.35 5.69
CA THR A 40 17.71 10.74 4.45
C THR A 40 17.42 9.23 4.59
N CYS A 41 18.13 8.56 5.51
CA CYS A 41 17.96 7.13 5.78
C CYS A 41 16.95 6.86 6.90
N SER A 42 16.69 7.86 7.75
CA SER A 42 15.74 7.74 8.85
C SER A 42 14.32 7.53 8.33
N GLY A 43 13.67 6.45 8.78
CA GLY A 43 12.32 6.09 8.38
C GLY A 43 12.20 5.42 7.00
N ARG A 44 13.32 5.10 6.34
CA ARG A 44 13.32 4.23 5.16
C ARG A 44 13.06 2.78 5.53
N ILE A 45 12.34 2.10 4.65
CA ILE A 45 12.11 0.66 4.79
C ILE A 45 13.31 -0.09 4.23
N ASP A 46 13.87 -0.96 5.06
CA ASP A 46 15.04 -1.75 4.73
C ASP A 46 14.68 -3.04 4.00
N GLY A 47 15.38 -3.31 2.91
CA GLY A 47 15.25 -4.54 2.15
C GLY A 47 13.91 -4.79 1.47
N GLU A 48 13.74 -5.99 0.96
CA GLU A 48 12.49 -6.46 0.34
C GLU A 48 11.46 -6.78 1.42
N LYS A 49 10.42 -5.94 1.51
CA LYS A 49 9.43 -6.02 2.58
C LYS A 49 8.05 -5.53 2.16
N ASP A 50 7.03 -6.24 2.59
CA ASP A 50 5.65 -5.74 2.59
C ASP A 50 5.22 -5.37 4.01
N GLU A 51 4.41 -4.34 4.13
CA GLU A 51 3.87 -3.87 5.40
C GLU A 51 2.49 -3.26 5.20
N PHE A 52 1.66 -3.33 6.24
CA PHE A 52 0.30 -2.81 6.25
C PHE A 52 0.10 -1.94 7.47
N ILE A 53 -0.07 -0.64 7.24
CA ILE A 53 -0.33 0.35 8.29
C ILE A 53 -1.83 0.30 8.59
N GLN A 54 -2.18 -0.16 9.78
CA GLN A 54 -3.58 -0.27 10.19
C GLN A 54 -4.19 1.10 10.48
N ALA A 55 -5.50 1.24 10.24
CA ALA A 55 -6.18 2.53 10.41
C ALA A 55 -6.15 3.04 11.85
N ASN A 56 -6.15 2.14 12.84
CA ASN A 56 -6.04 2.49 14.27
C ASN A 56 -4.63 2.94 14.67
N GLU A 57 -3.59 2.52 13.95
CA GLU A 57 -2.20 2.95 14.15
C GLU A 57 -1.97 4.35 13.57
N MET A 58 -2.78 4.74 12.59
CA MET A 58 -2.74 6.09 12.01
C MET A 58 -3.29 7.08 13.04
N GLY A 59 -2.52 8.10 13.37
CA GLY A 59 -2.85 9.07 14.40
C GLY A 59 -4.24 9.71 14.26
N PRO A 60 -4.68 10.49 15.27
CA PRO A 60 -5.99 11.13 15.27
C PRO A 60 -6.15 12.01 14.02
N SER A 61 -7.40 12.24 13.65
CA SER A 61 -7.82 12.97 12.44
C SER A 61 -6.86 14.06 11.98
N GLY A 62 -6.24 13.85 10.82
CA GLY A 62 -5.36 14.83 10.18
C GLY A 62 -3.88 14.47 10.18
N ARG A 63 -3.41 13.56 11.00
CA ARG A 63 -2.02 13.12 10.94
C ARG A 63 -1.86 12.03 9.91
N MET A 64 -0.96 12.26 8.98
CA MET A 64 -0.62 11.33 7.91
C MET A 64 0.61 10.51 8.35
N GLU A 65 0.47 9.20 8.42
CA GLU A 65 1.61 8.30 8.56
C GLU A 65 2.29 8.12 7.21
N THR A 66 3.60 8.22 7.19
CA THR A 66 4.39 8.15 5.94
C THR A 66 5.52 7.14 6.09
N ARG A 67 5.69 6.34 5.06
CA ARG A 67 6.82 5.42 4.91
C ARG A 67 7.62 5.79 3.66
N TYR A 68 8.92 5.71 3.78
CA TYR A 68 9.86 6.01 2.70
C TYR A 68 10.41 4.70 2.16
N LEU A 69 10.20 4.47 0.88
CA LEU A 69 10.60 3.25 0.18
C LEU A 69 11.75 3.57 -0.75
N SER A 70 12.80 2.77 -0.73
CA SER A 70 13.87 2.89 -1.72
C SER A 70 13.37 2.58 -3.11
N GLN A 71 12.45 1.61 -3.23
CA GLN A 71 11.84 1.24 -4.49
C GLN A 71 10.46 0.62 -4.23
N ALA A 72 9.42 1.20 -4.78
CA ALA A 72 8.06 0.69 -4.59
C ALA A 72 7.62 -0.18 -5.76
N ARG A 73 7.11 -1.37 -5.45
CA ARG A 73 6.52 -2.28 -6.42
C ARG A 73 5.00 -2.13 -6.50
N TRP A 74 4.35 -1.87 -5.37
CA TRP A 74 2.93 -1.55 -5.31
C TRP A 74 2.58 -0.82 -4.02
N ALA A 75 1.44 -0.14 -4.04
CA ALA A 75 0.77 0.38 -2.85
C ALA A 75 -0.73 0.12 -2.96
N CYS A 76 -1.41 -0.02 -1.84
CA CYS A 76 -2.85 -0.26 -1.83
C CYS A 76 -3.55 0.38 -0.63
N VAL A 77 -4.85 0.56 -0.76
CA VAL A 77 -5.77 0.69 0.36
C VAL A 77 -6.71 -0.50 0.33
N ASN A 78 -6.96 -1.10 1.47
CA ASN A 78 -7.79 -2.28 1.51
C ASN A 78 -8.60 -2.38 2.81
N ASN A 79 -9.69 -3.14 2.75
CA ASN A 79 -10.44 -3.63 3.87
C ASN A 79 -10.43 -5.17 3.89
N GLN A 80 -11.31 -5.78 4.66
CA GLN A 80 -11.40 -7.24 4.76
C GLN A 80 -11.65 -7.92 3.40
N PHE A 81 -12.47 -7.32 2.52
CA PHE A 81 -13.00 -7.96 1.32
C PHE A 81 -12.49 -7.35 0.01
N PHE A 82 -12.16 -6.06 0.01
CA PHE A 82 -11.82 -5.30 -1.17
C PHE A 82 -10.46 -4.65 -1.07
N VAL A 83 -9.86 -4.42 -2.23
CA VAL A 83 -8.59 -3.72 -2.37
C VAL A 83 -8.61 -2.78 -3.58
N ASN A 84 -8.05 -1.59 -3.40
CA ASN A 84 -7.59 -0.72 -4.47
C ASN A 84 -6.07 -0.69 -4.44
N LEU A 85 -5.45 -1.31 -5.44
CA LEU A 85 -4.01 -1.46 -5.57
C LEU A 85 -3.53 -0.68 -6.79
N ILE A 86 -2.41 0.00 -6.63
CA ILE A 86 -1.70 0.66 -7.71
C ILE A 86 -0.28 0.11 -7.79
N ARG A 87 0.14 -0.22 -9.00
CA ARG A 87 1.46 -0.73 -9.34
C ARG A 87 2.07 0.08 -10.47
N PRO A 88 3.24 0.71 -10.29
CA PRO A 88 3.98 1.25 -11.41
C PRO A 88 4.49 0.09 -12.28
N LYS A 89 4.45 0.25 -13.62
CA LYS A 89 4.99 -0.76 -14.55
C LYS A 89 6.51 -0.76 -14.58
N THR A 90 7.10 0.36 -14.25
CA THR A 90 8.55 0.54 -14.06
C THR A 90 8.85 0.79 -12.60
N ASP A 91 9.89 0.20 -12.07
CA ASP A 91 10.32 0.40 -10.71
C ASP A 91 10.61 1.88 -10.44
N MET A 92 9.98 2.41 -9.41
CA MET A 92 10.14 3.81 -8.99
C MET A 92 10.95 3.88 -7.71
N SER A 93 12.01 4.69 -7.73
CA SER A 93 12.84 4.94 -6.56
C SER A 93 12.35 6.13 -5.75
N ASP A 94 12.76 6.18 -4.47
CA ASP A 94 12.44 7.26 -3.52
C ASP A 94 10.93 7.54 -3.36
N VAL A 95 10.17 6.47 -3.31
CA VAL A 95 8.72 6.55 -3.19
C VAL A 95 8.32 6.79 -1.74
N ARG A 96 7.27 7.59 -1.56
CA ARG A 96 6.61 7.78 -0.26
C ARG A 96 5.21 7.20 -0.34
N VAL A 97 4.91 6.30 0.58
CA VAL A 97 3.54 5.82 0.79
C VAL A 97 3.04 6.44 2.09
N SER A 98 1.89 7.05 2.02
CA SER A 98 1.27 7.69 3.19
C SER A 98 -0.17 7.24 3.37
N GLY A 99 -0.56 7.09 4.63
CA GLY A 99 -1.89 6.69 5.05
C GLY A 99 -2.49 7.69 6.05
N GLN A 100 -3.79 7.86 5.98
CA GLN A 100 -4.55 8.68 6.89
C GLN A 100 -5.85 7.96 7.23
N SER A 101 -6.17 7.85 8.52
CA SER A 101 -7.48 7.37 8.96
C SER A 101 -8.55 8.43 8.74
N ILE A 102 -9.75 7.99 8.41
CA ILE A 102 -10.95 8.83 8.29
C ILE A 102 -11.85 8.48 9.46
N ARG A 103 -12.21 9.49 10.26
CA ARG A 103 -13.11 9.36 11.40
C ARG A 103 -14.31 10.26 11.21
N LEU A 104 -15.46 9.83 11.68
CA LEU A 104 -16.63 10.68 11.78
C LEU A 104 -16.54 11.55 13.04
N GLN A 105 -17.23 12.68 13.00
CA GLN A 105 -17.25 13.60 14.15
C GLN A 105 -17.96 12.94 15.33
N GLY A 106 -17.26 12.81 16.44
CA GLY A 106 -17.77 12.17 17.65
C GLY A 106 -17.48 10.68 17.78
N GLU A 107 -16.82 10.06 16.79
CA GLU A 107 -16.43 8.65 16.86
C GLU A 107 -14.92 8.50 17.06
N GLU A 108 -14.53 7.57 17.92
CA GLU A 108 -13.12 7.27 18.20
C GLU A 108 -12.54 6.31 17.16
N ASP A 109 -13.35 5.39 16.65
CA ASP A 109 -12.93 4.40 15.69
C ASP A 109 -12.87 4.93 14.25
N PRO A 110 -11.84 4.57 13.47
CA PRO A 110 -11.77 4.96 12.08
C PRO A 110 -12.79 4.21 11.23
N VAL A 111 -13.56 4.95 10.43
CA VAL A 111 -14.54 4.41 9.48
C VAL A 111 -13.98 4.18 8.09
N GLY A 112 -12.76 4.68 7.83
CA GLY A 112 -12.12 4.54 6.52
C GLY A 112 -10.64 4.87 6.56
N VAL A 113 -9.98 4.60 5.44
CA VAL A 113 -8.58 4.97 5.19
C VAL A 113 -8.44 5.68 3.85
N LYS A 114 -7.46 6.56 3.80
CA LYS A 114 -7.02 7.25 2.58
C LYS A 114 -5.54 7.00 2.42
N GLY A 115 -5.14 6.47 1.26
CA GLY A 115 -3.75 6.26 0.90
C GLY A 115 -3.29 7.25 -0.16
N ALA A 116 -1.98 7.49 -0.20
CA ALA A 116 -1.33 8.20 -1.28
C ALA A 116 0.06 7.62 -1.53
N MET A 117 0.43 7.53 -2.80
CA MET A 117 1.75 7.19 -3.28
C MET A 117 2.35 8.41 -3.97
N SER A 118 3.56 8.80 -3.58
CA SER A 118 4.26 9.96 -4.13
C SER A 118 5.66 9.54 -4.57
N PHE A 119 6.12 10.08 -5.69
CA PHE A 119 7.47 9.83 -6.21
C PHE A 119 8.06 11.09 -6.84
N PRO A 120 9.39 11.25 -6.85
CA PRO A 120 10.03 12.41 -7.44
C PRO A 120 9.98 12.33 -8.97
N VAL A 121 9.49 13.37 -9.61
CA VAL A 121 9.45 13.48 -11.08
C VAL A 121 10.77 14.03 -11.63
N GLY A 122 11.54 14.73 -10.78
CA GLY A 122 12.74 15.46 -11.20
C GLY A 122 12.42 16.81 -11.83
N LEU A 123 13.44 17.44 -12.39
CA LEU A 123 13.29 18.69 -13.13
C LEU A 123 12.78 18.40 -14.53
N LEU A 124 11.68 19.02 -14.90
CA LEU A 124 11.15 18.97 -16.25
C LEU A 124 11.47 20.27 -16.96
N GLN A 125 12.23 20.21 -18.05
CA GLN A 125 12.56 21.35 -18.89
C GLN A 125 11.28 21.89 -19.59
N PRO A 126 11.20 23.19 -19.88
CA PRO A 126 10.08 23.73 -20.64
C PRO A 126 9.91 23.00 -21.99
N GLY A 127 8.73 22.48 -22.28
CA GLY A 127 8.42 21.71 -23.48
C GLY A 127 8.77 20.21 -23.41
N ALA A 128 9.42 19.74 -22.35
CA ALA A 128 9.66 18.33 -22.15
C ALA A 128 8.44 17.64 -21.50
N SER A 129 8.20 16.37 -21.86
CA SER A 129 7.20 15.51 -21.24
C SER A 129 7.87 14.30 -20.60
N LYS A 130 7.27 13.77 -19.54
CA LYS A 130 7.65 12.51 -18.92
C LYS A 130 6.40 11.68 -18.66
N GLU A 131 6.41 10.46 -19.14
CA GLU A 131 5.28 9.55 -19.08
C GLU A 131 5.54 8.47 -18.03
N TYR A 132 4.50 8.10 -17.30
CA TYR A 132 4.53 7.05 -16.29
C TYR A 132 3.34 6.13 -16.47
N ASP A 133 3.61 4.85 -16.56
CA ASP A 133 2.60 3.81 -16.70
C ASP A 133 2.30 3.15 -15.36
N PHE A 134 1.01 3.06 -15.07
CA PHE A 134 0.50 2.39 -13.88
C PHE A 134 -0.53 1.34 -14.24
N GLU A 135 -0.55 0.29 -13.45
CA GLU A 135 -1.60 -0.70 -13.45
C GLU A 135 -2.42 -0.53 -12.16
N VAL A 136 -3.73 -0.49 -12.29
CA VAL A 136 -4.65 -0.30 -11.17
C VAL A 136 -5.59 -1.49 -11.11
N TYR A 137 -5.68 -2.10 -9.92
CA TYR A 137 -6.67 -3.11 -9.62
C TYR A 137 -7.62 -2.58 -8.53
N ALA A 138 -8.91 -2.59 -8.83
CA ALA A 138 -9.96 -2.21 -7.88
C ALA A 138 -11.01 -3.32 -7.87
N GLY A 139 -11.10 -4.06 -6.78
CA GLY A 139 -12.01 -5.20 -6.73
C GLY A 139 -11.92 -6.02 -5.44
N PRO A 140 -12.59 -7.17 -5.43
CA PRO A 140 -12.52 -8.08 -4.29
C PRO A 140 -11.11 -8.64 -4.12
N LYS A 141 -10.75 -9.01 -2.89
CA LYS A 141 -9.51 -9.72 -2.60
C LYS A 141 -9.63 -11.16 -3.09
N ASP A 142 -9.57 -11.35 -4.40
CA ASP A 142 -9.52 -12.66 -5.03
C ASP A 142 -8.07 -13.12 -5.21
N TYR A 143 -7.75 -14.29 -4.66
CA TYR A 143 -6.39 -14.84 -4.71
C TYR A 143 -5.90 -15.04 -6.15
N MET A 144 -6.75 -15.60 -7.01
CA MET A 144 -6.37 -15.90 -8.39
C MET A 144 -6.21 -14.62 -9.20
N GLY A 145 -7.12 -13.66 -9.02
CA GLY A 145 -7.04 -12.34 -9.66
C GLY A 145 -5.78 -11.58 -9.26
N LEU A 146 -5.50 -11.49 -7.96
CA LEU A 146 -4.29 -10.82 -7.45
C LEU A 146 -3.01 -11.53 -7.90
N LYS A 147 -2.99 -12.86 -7.91
CA LYS A 147 -1.84 -13.65 -8.40
C LYS A 147 -1.58 -13.44 -9.89
N SER A 148 -2.61 -13.24 -10.69
CA SER A 148 -2.46 -12.97 -12.14
C SER A 148 -1.79 -11.64 -12.45
N LEU A 149 -1.89 -10.68 -11.54
CA LEU A 149 -1.22 -9.37 -11.66
C LEU A 149 0.29 -9.45 -11.38
N GLY A 150 0.74 -10.49 -10.68
CA GLY A 150 2.14 -10.72 -10.37
C GLY A 150 2.36 -11.44 -9.04
N ALA A 151 3.57 -11.94 -8.82
CA ALA A 151 3.87 -12.82 -7.69
C ALA A 151 3.66 -12.17 -6.31
N ASP A 152 3.88 -10.87 -6.21
CA ASP A 152 3.89 -10.18 -4.91
C ASP A 152 2.51 -9.61 -4.52
N GLN A 153 1.58 -9.46 -5.46
CA GLN A 153 0.26 -8.91 -5.17
C GLN A 153 -0.60 -9.85 -4.33
N LYS A 154 -0.33 -11.16 -4.35
CA LYS A 154 -0.97 -12.12 -3.44
C LYS A 154 -0.74 -11.81 -1.96
N LYS A 155 0.33 -11.08 -1.62
CA LYS A 155 0.63 -10.65 -0.25
C LYS A 155 -0.44 -9.73 0.34
N VAL A 156 -1.20 -9.04 -0.51
CA VAL A 156 -2.36 -8.22 -0.11
C VAL A 156 -3.44 -9.03 0.61
N MET A 157 -3.49 -10.36 0.37
CA MET A 157 -4.43 -11.25 1.05
C MET A 157 -4.20 -11.35 2.57
N GLN A 158 -2.98 -11.07 3.04
CA GLN A 158 -2.62 -11.08 4.46
C GLN A 158 -3.01 -12.40 5.16
N PHE A 159 -2.70 -13.54 4.55
CA PHE A 159 -3.03 -14.87 5.11
C PHE A 159 -2.40 -15.15 6.49
N GLY A 160 -1.53 -14.27 6.98
CA GLY A 160 -0.86 -14.41 8.27
C GLY A 160 -0.03 -15.70 8.36
N ILE A 161 0.11 -16.22 9.58
CA ILE A 161 0.87 -17.45 9.86
C ILE A 161 0.26 -18.71 9.24
N PHE A 162 -1.02 -18.67 8.87
CA PHE A 162 -1.74 -19.80 8.27
C PHE A 162 -1.68 -19.85 6.74
N TRP A 163 -0.76 -19.11 6.11
CA TRP A 163 -0.63 -19.03 4.67
C TRP A 163 -0.55 -20.41 3.98
N TRP A 164 0.11 -21.36 4.61
CA TRP A 164 0.32 -22.72 4.10
C TRP A 164 -0.95 -23.56 4.04
N ILE A 165 -1.98 -23.25 4.86
CA ILE A 165 -3.32 -23.87 4.77
C ILE A 165 -4.24 -23.01 3.90
N SER A 166 -4.18 -21.70 4.04
CA SER A 166 -5.09 -20.76 3.38
C SER A 166 -4.88 -20.73 1.86
N GLU A 167 -3.66 -20.88 1.39
CA GLU A 167 -3.35 -20.91 -0.04
C GLU A 167 -3.94 -22.15 -0.74
N PRO A 168 -3.73 -23.40 -0.27
CA PRO A 168 -4.38 -24.58 -0.82
C PRO A 168 -5.91 -24.57 -0.69
N LEU A 169 -6.42 -24.07 0.43
CA LEU A 169 -7.87 -23.99 0.66
C LEU A 169 -8.54 -23.01 -0.28
N SER A 170 -7.94 -21.85 -0.50
CA SER A 170 -8.42 -20.86 -1.48
C SER A 170 -8.44 -21.44 -2.90
N TRP A 171 -7.43 -22.23 -3.25
CA TRP A 171 -7.40 -22.92 -4.53
C TRP A 171 -8.52 -23.96 -4.66
N ALA A 172 -8.73 -24.76 -3.63
CA ALA A 172 -9.79 -25.78 -3.62
C ALA A 172 -11.20 -25.18 -3.71
N LEU A 173 -11.45 -24.07 -3.01
CA LEU A 173 -12.73 -23.36 -3.05
C LEU A 173 -13.02 -22.68 -4.40
N ASN A 174 -11.99 -22.28 -5.13
CA ASN A 174 -12.16 -21.72 -6.48
C ASN A 174 -12.38 -22.81 -7.56
N PHE A 175 -12.13 -24.08 -7.22
CA PHE A 175 -12.31 -25.21 -8.14
C PHE A 175 -13.71 -25.87 -8.01
N LEU A 176 -14.44 -25.60 -6.96
CA LEU A 176 -15.82 -26.02 -6.72
C LEU A 176 -16.86 -25.07 -7.33
#